data_82af8b66cf71e37101915d126dcec154
#
_entry.id   82af8b66cf71e37101915d126dcec154
#
_cell.length_a   1.000
_cell.length_b   1.000
_cell.length_c   1.000
_cell.angle_alpha   90.00
_cell.angle_beta   90.00
_cell.angle_gamma   90.00
#
_symmetry.space_group_name_H-M   'P 1'
#
loop_
_entity.id
_entity.type
_entity.pdbx_description
1 polymer ?
#
loop_
_entity_poly.entity_id
_entity_poly.type
_entity_poly.pdbx_seq_one_letter_code
_entity_poly.pdbx_strand_id
1 'polypeptide(L)'
;MRGIGAGRGVGRCVAGILAAAGVLWHVPAIAQANNWHTVWDQTVAAAKKEGQLIISGPSGTAWREQLLTFQQAYPEIKLSITAAASRDFWPRIIKEREAKLSLWDFRVGGPDNLSYTVKTLGYMTPVRDMLILPEFIDDNLWYGGLDGIFLDNEKRYFLGFALYEENIAYYNSRLVNDPNMSDLKNLINPKWAGKISMADPRAGSPLVGSGAMLKTYGENFLRTLITQQKPVIVKEPRQQIDWLASGRYPITIGLPTIAFVEYEQRGASIGEFRKMTGTRTWTQGVGGIQALADAPHPNATKVFVNWLLSRDVQLRVMKAVRLNSRRKDIPLNDPDVAVDYAKLDEYVGGQTEFMQPFQKRAAELYREILQ
;
A
#
# COMPACT_ATOMS: atom_id res chain seq x y z
N MET A 1 -85.46 4.95 24.91
CA MET A 1 -86.45 4.56 23.91
C MET A 1 -85.74 3.80 22.83
N ARG A 2 -86.10 2.56 22.71
CA ARG A 2 -86.33 1.69 21.53
C ARG A 2 -85.33 1.85 20.36
N GLY A 3 -84.73 0.89 19.73
CA GLY A 3 -85.04 -0.55 19.70
C GLY A 3 -84.29 -1.19 18.51
N ILE A 4 -83.85 -2.36 18.70
CA ILE A 4 -83.94 -3.59 17.90
C ILE A 4 -83.49 -3.52 16.41
N GLY A 5 -82.61 -4.45 16.02
CA GLY A 5 -82.62 -5.06 14.70
C GLY A 5 -81.38 -5.89 14.37
N ALA A 6 -81.52 -7.18 14.51
CA ALA A 6 -80.54 -8.22 14.19
C ALA A 6 -80.35 -8.45 12.69
N GLY A 7 -79.22 -8.96 12.26
CA GLY A 7 -79.02 -9.50 10.91
C GLY A 7 -77.69 -10.25 10.79
N ARG A 8 -77.74 -11.55 10.88
CA ARG A 8 -76.66 -12.52 10.64
C ARG A 8 -76.30 -12.58 9.15
N GLY A 9 -75.03 -12.59 8.83
CA GLY A 9 -74.52 -12.95 7.54
C GLY A 9 -73.10 -13.48 7.64
N VAL A 10 -72.99 -14.81 7.67
CA VAL A 10 -71.68 -15.53 7.67
C VAL A 10 -71.20 -15.64 6.24
N GLY A 11 -70.12 -14.94 5.91
CA GLY A 11 -69.40 -15.10 4.68
C GLY A 11 -67.95 -15.53 4.93
N ARG A 12 -67.66 -16.81 4.79
CA ARG A 12 -66.28 -17.35 4.82
C ARG A 12 -65.62 -17.00 3.50
N CYS A 13 -64.67 -16.03 3.54
CA CYS A 13 -63.69 -15.87 2.47
C CYS A 13 -62.44 -16.69 2.85
N VAL A 14 -62.18 -17.73 2.10
CA VAL A 14 -60.95 -18.53 2.08
C VAL A 14 -59.93 -17.72 1.33
N ALA A 15 -58.99 -17.06 2.01
CA ALA A 15 -57.81 -16.43 1.39
C ALA A 15 -56.76 -17.52 1.14
N GLY A 16 -56.60 -17.92 -0.10
CA GLY A 16 -55.51 -18.77 -0.53
C GLY A 16 -54.18 -18.00 -0.46
N ILE A 17 -53.31 -18.42 0.45
CA ILE A 17 -51.91 -17.95 0.48
C ILE A 17 -51.15 -18.71 -0.59
N LEU A 18 -50.87 -18.05 -1.72
CA LEU A 18 -49.89 -18.51 -2.70
C LEU A 18 -48.48 -18.27 -2.14
N ALA A 19 -47.89 -19.32 -1.56
CA ALA A 19 -46.48 -19.34 -1.24
C ALA A 19 -45.65 -19.39 -2.52
N ALA A 20 -45.16 -18.29 -3.00
CA ALA A 20 -44.15 -18.26 -4.06
C ALA A 20 -42.83 -18.79 -3.47
N ALA A 21 -42.56 -20.09 -3.72
CA ALA A 21 -41.24 -20.67 -3.45
C ALA A 21 -40.24 -20.07 -4.44
N GLY A 22 -39.49 -19.08 -3.96
CA GLY A 22 -38.32 -18.56 -4.67
C GLY A 22 -37.26 -19.65 -4.72
N VAL A 23 -37.10 -20.28 -5.85
CA VAL A 23 -36.00 -21.20 -6.14
C VAL A 23 -34.73 -20.32 -6.23
N LEU A 24 -34.00 -20.22 -5.14
CA LEU A 24 -32.64 -19.71 -5.17
C LEU A 24 -31.79 -20.70 -5.97
N TRP A 25 -31.49 -20.33 -7.18
CA TRP A 25 -30.50 -21.04 -8.00
C TRP A 25 -29.16 -20.87 -7.33
N HIS A 26 -28.78 -21.83 -6.49
CA HIS A 26 -27.38 -21.96 -6.07
C HIS A 26 -26.62 -22.45 -7.29
N VAL A 27 -25.97 -21.56 -8.01
CA VAL A 27 -24.97 -21.93 -9.01
C VAL A 27 -23.87 -22.65 -8.21
N PRO A 28 -23.60 -23.93 -8.45
CA PRO A 28 -22.59 -24.65 -7.68
C PRO A 28 -21.23 -23.99 -7.93
N ALA A 29 -20.44 -23.79 -6.89
CA ALA A 29 -19.09 -23.21 -6.93
C ALA A 29 -18.15 -23.91 -7.93
N ILE A 30 -18.46 -25.17 -8.27
CA ILE A 30 -17.76 -25.96 -9.29
C ILE A 30 -17.93 -25.40 -10.71
N ALA A 31 -19.07 -24.74 -11.03
CA ALA A 31 -19.27 -24.14 -12.36
C ALA A 31 -18.43 -22.86 -12.53
N GLN A 32 -18.10 -22.18 -11.44
CA GLN A 32 -17.26 -20.98 -11.46
C GLN A 32 -15.77 -21.35 -11.59
N ALA A 33 -15.34 -22.50 -11.06
CA ALA A 33 -13.96 -22.99 -11.16
C ALA A 33 -13.58 -23.44 -12.59
N ASN A 34 -14.54 -23.80 -13.44
CA ASN A 34 -14.27 -24.29 -14.81
C ASN A 34 -14.27 -23.22 -15.90
N ASN A 35 -14.59 -21.96 -15.58
CA ASN A 35 -14.74 -20.90 -16.61
C ASN A 35 -13.58 -19.91 -16.68
N TRP A 36 -12.61 -19.96 -15.77
CA TRP A 36 -11.54 -18.96 -15.72
C TRP A 36 -10.66 -18.97 -16.98
N HIS A 37 -10.42 -20.12 -17.60
CA HIS A 37 -9.68 -20.20 -18.86
C HIS A 37 -10.36 -19.36 -19.96
N THR A 38 -11.67 -19.54 -20.15
CA THR A 38 -12.43 -18.76 -21.13
C THR A 38 -12.41 -17.27 -20.82
N VAL A 39 -12.59 -16.90 -19.54
CA VAL A 39 -12.51 -15.50 -19.09
C VAL A 39 -11.13 -14.92 -19.33
N TRP A 40 -10.08 -15.70 -19.04
CA TRP A 40 -8.70 -15.28 -19.27
C TRP A 40 -8.42 -15.07 -20.75
N ASP A 41 -8.74 -16.03 -21.61
CA ASP A 41 -8.51 -15.95 -23.06
C ASP A 41 -9.26 -14.78 -23.69
N GLN A 42 -10.50 -14.55 -23.28
CA GLN A 42 -11.29 -13.40 -23.71
C GLN A 42 -10.67 -12.08 -23.25
N THR A 43 -10.18 -12.02 -21.99
CA THR A 43 -9.52 -10.84 -21.44
C THR A 43 -8.23 -10.54 -22.18
N VAL A 44 -7.40 -11.55 -22.45
CA VAL A 44 -6.15 -11.39 -23.22
C VAL A 44 -6.45 -10.92 -24.65
N ALA A 45 -7.46 -11.52 -25.31
CA ALA A 45 -7.85 -11.11 -26.66
C ALA A 45 -8.37 -9.66 -26.70
N ALA A 46 -9.12 -9.23 -25.69
CA ALA A 46 -9.59 -7.86 -25.56
C ALA A 46 -8.44 -6.90 -25.27
N ALA A 47 -7.52 -7.26 -24.37
CA ALA A 47 -6.32 -6.48 -24.04
C ALA A 47 -5.42 -6.25 -25.28
N LYS A 48 -5.23 -7.26 -26.11
CA LYS A 48 -4.50 -7.14 -27.38
C LYS A 48 -5.18 -6.16 -28.35
N LYS A 49 -6.53 -6.10 -28.35
CA LYS A 49 -7.28 -5.11 -29.15
C LYS A 49 -7.14 -3.70 -28.59
N GLU A 50 -7.09 -3.54 -27.25
CA GLU A 50 -6.78 -2.26 -26.61
C GLU A 50 -5.38 -1.79 -26.98
N GLY A 51 -4.43 -2.71 -27.17
CA GLY A 51 -3.11 -2.48 -27.75
C GLY A 51 -2.18 -1.60 -26.93
N GLN A 52 -2.62 -1.10 -25.78
CA GLN A 52 -1.87 -0.16 -24.93
C GLN A 52 -2.18 -0.36 -23.45
N LEU A 53 -1.21 0.05 -22.62
CA LEU A 53 -1.34 0.15 -21.15
C LEU A 53 -0.53 1.32 -20.65
N ILE A 54 -1.14 2.23 -19.89
CA ILE A 54 -0.51 3.45 -19.39
C ILE A 54 -0.49 3.44 -17.87
N ILE A 55 0.71 3.35 -17.29
CA ILE A 55 0.85 3.22 -15.85
C ILE A 55 1.76 4.28 -15.23
N SER A 56 1.47 4.63 -13.98
CA SER A 56 2.45 5.24 -13.10
C SER A 56 3.20 4.13 -12.35
N GLY A 57 4.51 4.21 -12.32
CA GLY A 57 5.37 3.23 -11.66
C GLY A 57 6.34 3.85 -10.66
N PRO A 58 7.02 3.01 -9.87
CA PRO A 58 8.11 3.46 -9.01
C PRO A 58 9.26 4.05 -9.82
N SER A 59 10.03 4.92 -9.19
CA SER A 59 11.30 5.40 -9.72
C SER A 59 12.38 4.31 -9.63
N GLY A 60 13.40 4.42 -10.47
CA GLY A 60 14.54 3.52 -10.50
C GLY A 60 14.57 2.58 -11.70
N THR A 61 15.79 2.31 -12.17
CA THR A 61 16.04 1.52 -13.38
C THR A 61 15.56 0.09 -13.22
N ALA A 62 15.82 -0.54 -12.07
CA ALA A 62 15.43 -1.92 -11.80
C ALA A 62 13.91 -2.13 -11.93
N TRP A 63 13.10 -1.25 -11.35
CA TRP A 63 11.64 -1.31 -11.50
C TRP A 63 11.22 -1.19 -12.96
N ARG A 64 11.73 -0.16 -13.64
CA ARG A 64 11.38 0.10 -15.02
C ARG A 64 11.72 -1.09 -15.95
N GLU A 65 12.91 -1.63 -15.82
CA GLU A 65 13.36 -2.77 -16.62
C GLU A 65 12.49 -4.00 -16.38
N GLN A 66 12.20 -4.31 -15.11
CA GLN A 66 11.37 -5.46 -14.77
C GLN A 66 9.93 -5.33 -15.27
N LEU A 67 9.32 -4.17 -15.14
CA LEU A 67 7.95 -3.95 -15.62
C LEU A 67 7.88 -3.97 -17.16
N LEU A 68 8.90 -3.49 -17.87
CA LEU A 68 8.97 -3.53 -19.33
C LEU A 68 9.04 -4.95 -19.89
N THR A 69 9.44 -5.96 -19.10
CA THR A 69 9.39 -7.36 -19.55
C THR A 69 7.97 -7.87 -19.84
N PHE A 70 6.94 -7.14 -19.41
CA PHE A 70 5.56 -7.38 -19.82
C PHE A 70 5.39 -7.39 -21.33
N GLN A 71 6.07 -6.47 -22.05
CA GLN A 71 6.00 -6.42 -23.52
C GLN A 71 6.65 -7.61 -24.21
N GLN A 72 7.52 -8.36 -23.52
CA GLN A 72 8.05 -9.62 -24.04
C GLN A 72 7.01 -10.74 -23.96
N ALA A 73 6.19 -10.74 -22.90
CA ALA A 73 5.10 -11.70 -22.74
C ALA A 73 3.87 -11.36 -23.59
N TYR A 74 3.61 -10.06 -23.79
CA TYR A 74 2.46 -9.54 -24.54
C TYR A 74 2.89 -8.44 -25.50
N PRO A 75 3.56 -8.78 -26.61
CA PRO A 75 4.15 -7.80 -27.55
C PRO A 75 3.10 -6.92 -28.22
N GLU A 76 1.86 -7.34 -28.29
CA GLU A 76 0.76 -6.57 -28.88
C GLU A 76 0.25 -5.46 -27.95
N ILE A 77 0.66 -5.43 -26.66
CA ILE A 77 0.24 -4.42 -25.69
C ILE A 77 1.41 -3.50 -25.38
N LYS A 78 1.39 -2.29 -25.92
CA LYS A 78 2.42 -1.29 -25.69
C LYS A 78 2.33 -0.75 -24.25
N LEU A 79 3.35 -1.00 -23.43
CA LEU A 79 3.41 -0.50 -22.06
C LEU A 79 4.09 0.87 -21.99
N SER A 80 3.38 1.88 -21.50
CA SER A 80 3.89 3.21 -21.21
C SER A 80 4.02 3.40 -19.70
N ILE A 81 5.25 3.63 -19.22
CA ILE A 81 5.54 3.79 -17.78
C ILE A 81 6.06 5.19 -17.53
N THR A 82 5.39 5.92 -16.63
CA THR A 82 5.86 7.19 -16.09
C THR A 82 6.16 7.03 -14.61
N ALA A 83 7.39 7.27 -14.20
CA ALA A 83 7.76 7.32 -12.79
C ALA A 83 7.25 8.64 -12.20
N ALA A 84 6.41 8.56 -11.16
CA ALA A 84 5.91 9.73 -10.47
C ALA A 84 5.79 9.46 -8.97
N ALA A 85 6.19 10.43 -8.15
CA ALA A 85 5.92 10.39 -6.72
C ALA A 85 4.41 10.50 -6.47
N SER A 86 3.93 9.87 -5.42
CA SER A 86 2.51 9.88 -5.05
C SER A 86 1.96 11.30 -4.88
N ARG A 87 2.72 12.18 -4.23
CA ARG A 87 2.38 13.60 -4.03
C ARG A 87 2.17 14.41 -5.31
N ASP A 88 2.73 13.94 -6.44
CA ASP A 88 2.60 14.61 -7.74
C ASP A 88 1.53 13.93 -8.61
N PHE A 89 1.41 12.61 -8.49
CA PHE A 89 0.50 11.80 -9.27
C PHE A 89 -0.97 11.99 -8.86
N TRP A 90 -1.30 11.86 -7.57
CA TRP A 90 -2.70 11.87 -7.13
C TRP A 90 -3.42 13.22 -7.31
N PRO A 91 -2.80 14.37 -7.00
CA PRO A 91 -3.42 15.66 -7.32
C PRO A 91 -3.67 15.85 -8.81
N ARG A 92 -2.79 15.31 -9.66
CA ARG A 92 -2.99 15.30 -11.11
C ARG A 92 -4.19 14.46 -11.51
N ILE A 93 -4.33 13.24 -10.97
CA ILE A 93 -5.50 12.37 -11.22
C ILE A 93 -6.81 13.09 -10.84
N ILE A 94 -6.85 13.75 -9.67
CA ILE A 94 -8.04 14.49 -9.24
C ILE A 94 -8.41 15.56 -10.27
N LYS A 95 -7.46 16.39 -10.71
CA LYS A 95 -7.69 17.44 -11.70
C LYS A 95 -8.10 16.87 -13.07
N GLU A 96 -7.51 15.78 -13.51
CA GLU A 96 -7.87 15.12 -14.75
C GLU A 96 -9.32 14.60 -14.69
N ARG A 97 -9.72 14.00 -13.57
CA ARG A 97 -11.11 13.53 -13.36
C ARG A 97 -12.12 14.67 -13.30
N GLU A 98 -11.80 15.78 -12.65
CA GLU A 98 -12.62 17.00 -12.65
C GLU A 98 -12.81 17.53 -14.09
N ALA A 99 -11.78 17.40 -14.93
CA ALA A 99 -11.83 17.74 -16.35
C ALA A 99 -12.45 16.63 -17.23
N LYS A 100 -12.98 15.54 -16.64
CA LYS A 100 -13.54 14.38 -17.34
C LYS A 100 -12.53 13.63 -18.23
N LEU A 101 -11.27 13.66 -17.84
CA LEU A 101 -10.21 12.95 -18.54
C LEU A 101 -9.82 11.66 -17.81
N SER A 102 -9.57 10.60 -18.58
CA SER A 102 -9.11 9.29 -18.10
C SER A 102 -7.88 8.90 -18.91
N LEU A 103 -6.69 9.29 -18.42
CA LEU A 103 -5.43 9.15 -19.15
C LEU A 103 -4.54 8.02 -18.63
N TRP A 104 -4.92 7.39 -17.52
CA TRP A 104 -4.13 6.39 -16.83
C TRP A 104 -4.96 5.16 -16.49
N ASP A 105 -4.34 4.00 -16.58
CA ASP A 105 -4.98 2.73 -16.25
C ASP A 105 -4.81 2.37 -14.78
N PHE A 106 -3.57 2.38 -14.29
CA PHE A 106 -3.29 2.09 -12.88
C PHE A 106 -1.93 2.60 -12.43
N ARG A 107 -1.66 2.39 -11.14
CA ARG A 107 -0.38 2.69 -10.50
C ARG A 107 0.21 1.45 -9.86
N VAL A 108 1.50 1.20 -10.10
CA VAL A 108 2.34 0.34 -9.26
C VAL A 108 2.92 1.20 -8.15
N GLY A 109 2.56 0.91 -6.92
CA GLY A 109 3.00 1.67 -5.75
C GLY A 109 2.14 1.37 -4.53
N GLY A 110 2.64 1.65 -3.33
CA GLY A 110 1.88 1.51 -2.10
C GLY A 110 0.88 2.64 -1.90
N PRO A 111 -0.23 2.41 -1.20
CA PRO A 111 -1.18 3.45 -0.86
C PRO A 111 -0.62 4.41 0.20
N ASP A 112 -1.13 5.62 0.19
CA ASP A 112 -0.91 6.65 1.18
C ASP A 112 -2.20 7.48 1.39
N ASN A 113 -2.13 8.51 2.19
CA ASN A 113 -3.28 9.37 2.48
C ASN A 113 -3.93 9.98 1.22
N LEU A 114 -3.15 10.26 0.18
CA LEU A 114 -3.67 10.81 -1.07
C LEU A 114 -4.43 9.76 -1.87
N SER A 115 -3.92 8.53 -1.96
CA SER A 115 -4.61 7.44 -2.64
C SER A 115 -5.91 7.07 -1.94
N TYR A 116 -5.97 7.09 -0.61
CA TYR A 116 -7.22 6.90 0.14
C TYR A 116 -8.22 8.02 -0.11
N THR A 117 -7.76 9.27 -0.26
CA THR A 117 -8.62 10.38 -0.69
C THR A 117 -9.21 10.12 -2.08
N VAL A 118 -8.38 9.69 -3.03
CA VAL A 118 -8.84 9.36 -4.41
C VAL A 118 -9.84 8.20 -4.41
N LYS A 119 -9.65 7.20 -3.53
CA LYS A 119 -10.64 6.12 -3.29
C LYS A 119 -11.97 6.69 -2.81
N THR A 120 -11.95 7.58 -1.81
CA THR A 120 -13.16 8.22 -1.26
C THR A 120 -13.91 9.03 -2.31
N LEU A 121 -13.21 9.63 -3.28
CA LEU A 121 -13.81 10.34 -4.41
C LEU A 121 -14.41 9.40 -5.47
N GLY A 122 -14.29 8.09 -5.34
CA GLY A 122 -14.81 7.12 -6.30
C GLY A 122 -13.95 6.94 -7.55
N TYR A 123 -12.69 7.38 -7.54
CA TYR A 123 -11.81 7.33 -8.71
C TYR A 123 -10.93 6.06 -8.76
N MET A 124 -11.28 5.04 -7.97
CA MET A 124 -10.59 3.75 -7.94
C MET A 124 -11.49 2.61 -8.38
N THR A 125 -10.92 1.62 -9.06
CA THR A 125 -11.56 0.34 -9.38
C THR A 125 -11.02 -0.75 -8.45
N PRO A 126 -11.88 -1.67 -7.95
CA PRO A 126 -11.43 -2.78 -7.12
C PRO A 126 -10.43 -3.68 -7.85
N VAL A 127 -9.20 -3.77 -7.33
CA VAL A 127 -8.16 -4.67 -7.84
C VAL A 127 -8.52 -6.13 -7.61
N ARG A 128 -9.27 -6.44 -6.55
CA ARG A 128 -9.71 -7.80 -6.24
C ARG A 128 -10.50 -8.42 -7.39
N ASP A 129 -11.34 -7.64 -8.06
CA ASP A 129 -12.18 -8.09 -9.18
C ASP A 129 -11.37 -8.32 -10.48
N MET A 130 -10.08 -7.98 -10.47
CA MET A 130 -9.16 -8.19 -11.58
C MET A 130 -8.38 -9.51 -11.47
N LEU A 131 -8.47 -10.21 -10.33
CA LEU A 131 -7.78 -11.48 -10.10
C LEU A 131 -8.56 -12.60 -10.82
N ILE A 132 -8.08 -12.99 -12.01
CA ILE A 132 -8.76 -13.98 -12.87
C ILE A 132 -8.20 -15.39 -12.64
N LEU A 133 -6.88 -15.51 -12.46
CA LEU A 133 -6.24 -16.81 -12.30
C LEU A 133 -6.53 -17.37 -10.90
N PRO A 134 -6.97 -18.65 -10.81
CA PRO A 134 -7.43 -19.27 -9.55
C PRO A 134 -6.38 -19.24 -8.44
N GLU A 135 -5.10 -19.31 -8.80
CA GLU A 135 -4.03 -19.28 -7.81
C GLU A 135 -4.06 -18.01 -6.96
N PHE A 136 -4.45 -16.85 -7.54
CA PHE A 136 -4.40 -15.58 -6.82
C PHE A 136 -5.52 -15.38 -5.81
N ILE A 137 -6.62 -16.14 -5.95
CA ILE A 137 -7.74 -16.15 -5.00
C ILE A 137 -7.61 -17.26 -3.95
N ASP A 138 -6.54 -18.07 -4.00
CA ASP A 138 -6.25 -19.08 -2.97
C ASP A 138 -5.63 -18.40 -1.75
N ASP A 139 -6.29 -18.50 -0.61
CA ASP A 139 -5.82 -18.01 0.69
C ASP A 139 -4.45 -18.59 1.07
N ASN A 140 -4.17 -19.83 0.66
CA ASN A 140 -2.92 -20.50 1.01
C ASN A 140 -1.71 -19.93 0.28
N LEU A 141 -1.91 -19.24 -0.83
CA LEU A 141 -0.83 -18.65 -1.59
C LEU A 141 -0.14 -17.50 -0.85
N TRP A 142 -0.88 -16.75 -0.05
CA TRP A 142 -0.44 -15.47 0.49
C TRP A 142 -0.13 -15.53 1.99
N TYR A 143 0.93 -14.86 2.40
CA TYR A 143 1.14 -14.56 3.80
C TYR A 143 0.05 -13.61 4.30
N GLY A 144 -0.72 -14.07 5.30
CA GLY A 144 -1.90 -13.37 5.81
C GLY A 144 -3.19 -13.66 5.06
N GLY A 145 -3.18 -14.62 4.12
CA GLY A 145 -4.33 -14.94 3.28
C GLY A 145 -4.65 -13.87 2.23
N LEU A 146 -5.66 -14.12 1.40
CA LEU A 146 -6.08 -13.19 0.34
C LEU A 146 -6.52 -11.83 0.89
N ASP A 147 -7.27 -11.81 1.99
CA ASP A 147 -7.68 -10.55 2.61
C ASP A 147 -6.50 -9.78 3.21
N GLY A 148 -5.50 -10.51 3.70
CA GLY A 148 -4.30 -9.93 4.30
C GLY A 148 -3.44 -9.14 3.33
N ILE A 149 -3.49 -9.41 2.02
CA ILE A 149 -2.73 -8.64 1.03
C ILE A 149 -3.40 -7.32 0.65
N PHE A 150 -4.66 -7.07 1.06
CA PHE A 150 -5.34 -5.81 0.83
C PHE A 150 -5.22 -4.88 2.04
N LEU A 151 -4.92 -3.62 1.79
CA LEU A 151 -4.64 -2.62 2.81
C LEU A 151 -5.83 -1.72 3.15
N ASP A 152 -6.84 -1.71 2.30
CA ASP A 152 -8.11 -1.02 2.54
C ASP A 152 -9.07 -1.87 3.41
N ASN A 153 -10.02 -1.21 4.05
CA ASN A 153 -10.97 -1.86 4.95
C ASN A 153 -11.90 -2.83 4.21
N GLU A 154 -12.28 -2.51 2.98
CA GLU A 154 -13.11 -3.34 2.12
C GLU A 154 -12.39 -4.54 1.51
N LYS A 155 -11.06 -4.62 1.65
CA LYS A 155 -10.22 -5.70 1.11
C LYS A 155 -10.35 -5.87 -0.41
N ARG A 156 -10.36 -4.76 -1.15
CA ARG A 156 -10.63 -4.78 -2.59
C ARG A 156 -9.76 -3.88 -3.45
N TYR A 157 -9.30 -2.72 -2.93
CA TYR A 157 -8.76 -1.64 -3.78
C TYR A 157 -7.24 -1.58 -3.82
N PHE A 158 -6.57 -1.81 -2.70
CA PHE A 158 -5.12 -1.63 -2.57
C PHE A 158 -4.44 -2.95 -2.27
N LEU A 159 -3.99 -3.65 -3.33
CA LEU A 159 -3.29 -4.91 -3.22
C LEU A 159 -1.81 -4.68 -2.98
N GLY A 160 -1.25 -5.29 -1.93
CA GLY A 160 0.18 -5.29 -1.63
C GLY A 160 0.79 -6.66 -1.90
N PHE A 161 1.66 -6.77 -2.90
CA PHE A 161 2.34 -8.02 -3.25
C PHE A 161 3.73 -8.15 -2.64
N ALA A 162 4.30 -7.06 -2.09
CA ALA A 162 5.52 -7.07 -1.31
C ALA A 162 5.23 -6.77 0.17
N LEU A 163 6.12 -7.21 1.07
CA LEU A 163 6.06 -6.86 2.47
C LEU A 163 7.47 -6.92 3.09
N TYR A 164 7.81 -5.87 3.82
CA TYR A 164 9.06 -5.80 4.56
C TYR A 164 8.92 -4.93 5.81
N GLU A 165 9.81 -5.14 6.77
CA GLU A 165 9.90 -4.31 7.96
C GLU A 165 10.49 -2.94 7.60
N GLU A 166 9.76 -1.87 7.91
CA GLU A 166 10.20 -0.50 7.71
C GLU A 166 10.62 0.09 9.06
N ASN A 167 11.78 0.71 9.08
CA ASN A 167 12.28 1.33 10.29
C ASN A 167 12.01 2.83 10.28
N ILE A 168 11.50 3.33 11.41
CA ILE A 168 11.12 4.73 11.56
C ILE A 168 12.35 5.62 11.67
N ALA A 169 13.39 5.16 12.36
CA ALA A 169 14.59 5.94 12.60
C ALA A 169 15.86 5.07 12.63
N TYR A 170 16.99 5.70 12.35
CA TYR A 170 18.32 5.11 12.36
C TYR A 170 19.31 6.05 13.08
N TYR A 171 20.38 5.47 13.60
CA TYR A 171 21.50 6.22 14.16
C TYR A 171 22.85 5.63 13.71
N ASN A 172 23.88 6.45 13.68
CA ASN A 172 25.24 6.04 13.41
C ASN A 172 25.93 5.58 14.71
N SER A 173 26.12 4.26 14.88
CA SER A 173 26.66 3.66 16.11
C SER A 173 28.13 4.01 16.38
N ARG A 174 28.89 4.46 15.38
CA ARG A 174 30.26 4.98 15.59
C ARG A 174 30.25 6.31 16.34
N LEU A 175 29.20 7.10 16.19
CA LEU A 175 29.11 8.48 16.66
C LEU A 175 28.15 8.62 17.85
N VAL A 176 27.24 7.66 18.01
CA VAL A 176 26.26 7.63 19.10
C VAL A 176 26.57 6.42 19.98
N ASN A 177 27.33 6.65 21.03
CA ASN A 177 27.62 5.63 22.04
C ASN A 177 26.62 5.77 23.20
N ASP A 178 25.40 5.25 23.00
CA ASP A 178 24.34 5.24 24.01
C ASP A 178 23.62 3.90 23.98
N PRO A 179 23.70 3.08 25.03
CA PRO A 179 23.06 1.76 25.08
C PRO A 179 21.54 1.83 24.96
N ASN A 180 20.92 2.96 25.27
CA ASN A 180 19.47 3.14 25.15
C ASN A 180 19.04 3.66 23.76
N MET A 181 19.97 3.98 22.86
CA MET A 181 19.67 4.62 21.58
C MET A 181 18.87 3.71 20.64
N SER A 182 18.83 2.42 20.91
CA SER A 182 18.00 1.49 20.14
C SER A 182 16.49 1.72 20.29
N ASP A 183 16.02 2.36 21.38
CA ASP A 183 14.58 2.61 21.59
C ASP A 183 14.18 4.01 21.07
N LEU A 184 13.15 4.05 20.23
CA LEU A 184 12.57 5.30 19.69
C LEU A 184 12.18 6.32 20.77
N LYS A 185 11.84 5.87 22.00
CA LYS A 185 11.56 6.76 23.13
C LYS A 185 12.74 7.69 23.44
N ASN A 186 13.96 7.26 23.14
CA ASN A 186 15.15 8.08 23.37
C ASN A 186 15.30 9.27 22.41
N LEU A 187 14.53 9.31 21.31
CA LEU A 187 14.54 10.46 20.41
C LEU A 187 14.18 11.78 21.11
N ILE A 188 13.38 11.73 22.18
CA ILE A 188 13.01 12.94 22.94
C ILE A 188 13.95 13.27 24.11
N ASN A 189 15.07 12.54 24.28
CA ASN A 189 16.05 12.87 25.30
C ASN A 189 16.76 14.21 24.94
N PRO A 190 16.82 15.20 25.86
CA PRO A 190 17.38 16.53 25.57
C PRO A 190 18.79 16.54 24.99
N LYS A 191 19.62 15.52 25.28
CA LYS A 191 20.99 15.42 24.74
C LYS A 191 21.05 15.32 23.21
N TRP A 192 19.92 14.97 22.54
CA TRP A 192 19.82 14.87 21.09
C TRP A 192 19.28 16.11 20.41
N ALA A 193 18.99 17.17 21.17
CA ALA A 193 18.52 18.44 20.61
C ALA A 193 19.52 18.98 19.56
N GLY A 194 19.01 19.29 18.36
CA GLY A 194 19.80 19.76 17.23
C GLY A 194 20.67 18.71 16.53
N LYS A 195 20.57 17.41 16.92
CA LYS A 195 21.38 16.31 16.36
C LYS A 195 20.58 15.34 15.48
N ILE A 196 19.34 15.66 15.18
CA ILE A 196 18.41 14.81 14.42
C ILE A 196 18.14 15.45 13.06
N SER A 197 18.23 14.66 12.00
CA SER A 197 17.63 14.99 10.69
C SER A 197 16.31 14.24 10.53
N MET A 198 15.35 14.85 9.85
CA MET A 198 14.04 14.27 9.64
C MET A 198 13.56 14.52 8.21
N ALA A 199 13.11 13.48 7.51
CA ALA A 199 12.41 13.67 6.25
C ALA A 199 11.15 14.50 6.46
N ASP A 200 10.77 15.35 5.48
CA ASP A 200 9.63 16.25 5.66
C ASP A 200 8.35 15.48 6.04
N PRO A 201 7.89 15.61 7.29
CA PRO A 201 6.82 14.77 7.83
C PRO A 201 5.41 15.30 7.53
N ARG A 202 5.28 16.34 6.70
CA ARG A 202 3.99 17.00 6.44
C ARG A 202 3.15 16.31 5.37
N ALA A 203 3.77 15.47 4.54
CA ALA A 203 3.09 14.72 3.48
C ALA A 203 3.92 13.52 2.99
N GLY A 204 3.24 12.56 2.35
CA GLY A 204 3.87 11.42 1.69
C GLY A 204 4.34 10.32 2.64
N SER A 205 5.31 9.52 2.20
CA SER A 205 5.78 8.34 2.94
C SER A 205 6.33 8.61 4.36
N PRO A 206 6.95 9.75 4.69
CA PRO A 206 7.37 10.03 6.07
C PRO A 206 6.22 10.09 7.07
N LEU A 207 4.98 10.36 6.61
CA LEU A 207 3.79 10.29 7.47
C LEU A 207 3.48 8.89 8.00
N VAL A 208 3.91 7.85 7.30
CA VAL A 208 3.71 6.46 7.74
C VAL A 208 4.37 6.24 9.10
N GLY A 209 5.65 6.55 9.22
CA GLY A 209 6.39 6.46 10.49
C GLY A 209 5.86 7.43 11.56
N SER A 210 5.47 8.65 11.15
CA SER A 210 4.90 9.65 12.05
C SER A 210 3.56 9.21 12.63
N GLY A 211 2.69 8.62 11.81
CA GLY A 211 1.42 8.02 12.26
C GLY A 211 1.65 6.85 13.22
N ALA A 212 2.65 6.01 12.94
CA ALA A 212 3.01 4.91 13.82
C ALA A 212 3.53 5.39 15.19
N MET A 213 4.39 6.41 15.21
CA MET A 213 4.84 7.04 16.46
C MET A 213 3.68 7.68 17.22
N LEU A 214 2.77 8.36 16.53
CA LEU A 214 1.57 8.94 17.15
C LEU A 214 0.69 7.88 17.79
N LYS A 215 0.42 6.78 17.06
CA LYS A 215 -0.36 5.65 17.58
C LYS A 215 0.26 5.03 18.83
N THR A 216 1.60 4.87 18.83
CA THR A 216 2.32 4.14 19.89
C THR A 216 2.64 5.02 21.10
N TYR A 217 3.08 6.26 20.87
CA TYR A 217 3.60 7.13 21.96
C TYR A 217 2.73 8.35 22.26
N GLY A 218 1.71 8.60 21.43
CA GLY A 218 0.79 9.72 21.60
C GLY A 218 1.33 11.07 21.09
N GLU A 219 0.45 12.07 21.16
CA GLU A 219 0.69 13.41 20.60
C GLU A 219 1.82 14.16 21.29
N ASN A 220 1.93 14.04 22.62
CA ASN A 220 2.98 14.73 23.39
C ASN A 220 4.39 14.29 22.97
N PHE A 221 4.56 13.04 22.58
CA PHE A 221 5.84 12.55 22.05
C PHE A 221 6.23 13.28 20.76
N LEU A 222 5.33 13.37 19.81
CA LEU A 222 5.60 14.10 18.55
C LEU A 222 5.84 15.59 18.79
N ARG A 223 5.05 16.23 19.65
CA ARG A 223 5.25 17.65 20.00
C ARG A 223 6.62 17.86 20.61
N THR A 224 7.03 17.04 21.58
CA THR A 224 8.35 17.09 22.21
C THR A 224 9.47 16.87 21.19
N LEU A 225 9.31 15.86 20.32
CA LEU A 225 10.26 15.57 19.26
C LEU A 225 10.53 16.80 18.37
N ILE A 226 9.49 17.52 17.99
CA ILE A 226 9.65 18.68 17.08
C ILE A 226 10.11 19.93 17.84
N THR A 227 9.47 20.25 18.96
CA THR A 227 9.70 21.53 19.65
C THR A 227 10.98 21.54 20.46
N GLN A 228 11.34 20.44 21.13
CA GLN A 228 12.51 20.34 21.99
C GLN A 228 13.74 19.82 21.25
N GLN A 229 13.60 18.80 20.40
CA GLN A 229 14.74 18.27 19.65
C GLN A 229 15.11 19.12 18.44
N LYS A 230 14.16 19.88 17.87
CA LYS A 230 14.35 20.78 16.72
C LYS A 230 15.05 20.08 15.57
N PRO A 231 14.50 18.96 15.06
CA PRO A 231 15.11 18.20 13.97
C PRO A 231 15.21 19.08 12.71
N VAL A 232 16.28 18.90 11.95
CA VAL A 232 16.43 19.57 10.66
C VAL A 232 15.61 18.81 9.64
N ILE A 233 14.67 19.50 8.98
CA ILE A 233 13.80 18.91 7.98
C ILE A 233 14.53 18.83 6.63
N VAL A 234 14.55 17.65 6.04
CA VAL A 234 15.27 17.32 4.79
C VAL A 234 14.29 16.85 3.73
N LYS A 235 14.45 17.33 2.51
CA LYS A 235 13.61 16.91 1.37
C LYS A 235 14.26 15.81 0.53
N GLU A 236 15.59 15.77 0.53
CA GLU A 236 16.36 14.87 -0.32
C GLU A 236 16.93 13.70 0.49
N PRO A 237 16.49 12.45 0.25
CA PRO A 237 16.95 11.27 1.00
C PRO A 237 18.47 11.09 0.95
N ARG A 238 19.10 11.36 -0.18
CA ARG A 238 20.55 11.25 -0.33
C ARG A 238 21.29 12.18 0.63
N GLN A 239 20.88 13.45 0.72
CA GLN A 239 21.47 14.41 1.65
C GLN A 239 21.29 13.94 3.10
N GLN A 240 20.15 13.32 3.41
CA GLN A 240 19.87 12.82 4.76
C GLN A 240 20.81 11.66 5.13
N ILE A 241 21.09 10.74 4.18
CA ILE A 241 22.08 9.66 4.39
C ILE A 241 23.50 10.22 4.54
N ASP A 242 23.91 11.15 3.68
CA ASP A 242 25.23 11.78 3.75
C ASP A 242 25.46 12.47 5.11
N TRP A 243 24.43 13.08 5.66
CA TRP A 243 24.48 13.69 6.99
C TRP A 243 24.56 12.66 8.13
N LEU A 244 23.87 11.53 7.99
CA LEU A 244 23.97 10.43 8.93
C LEU A 244 25.38 9.80 8.90
N ALA A 245 25.94 9.59 7.72
CA ALA A 245 27.26 9.02 7.51
C ALA A 245 28.38 9.91 8.01
N SER A 246 28.32 11.21 7.69
CA SER A 246 29.32 12.19 8.14
C SER A 246 29.21 12.57 9.62
N GLY A 247 28.11 12.22 10.27
CA GLY A 247 27.83 12.61 11.66
C GLY A 247 27.35 14.05 11.84
N ARG A 248 27.07 14.75 10.75
CA ARG A 248 26.46 16.10 10.85
C ARG A 248 25.14 16.04 11.62
N TYR A 249 24.34 15.00 11.36
CA TYR A 249 23.16 14.63 12.13
C TYR A 249 23.23 13.11 12.35
N PRO A 250 23.76 12.66 13.49
CA PRO A 250 24.04 11.25 13.72
C PRO A 250 22.78 10.39 13.98
N ILE A 251 21.61 11.01 13.96
CA ILE A 251 20.29 10.37 14.06
C ILE A 251 19.41 10.86 12.92
N THR A 252 18.66 9.94 12.32
CA THR A 252 17.76 10.28 11.21
C THR A 252 16.39 9.61 11.38
N ILE A 253 15.33 10.33 10.98
CA ILE A 253 13.92 9.87 11.06
C ILE A 253 13.28 9.95 9.68
N GLY A 254 12.48 8.92 9.33
CA GLY A 254 11.67 8.90 8.12
C GLY A 254 12.42 8.64 6.82
N LEU A 255 13.66 8.14 6.91
CA LEU A 255 14.42 7.69 5.75
C LEU A 255 13.98 6.28 5.37
N PRO A 256 13.45 6.05 4.15
CA PRO A 256 12.97 4.73 3.77
C PRO A 256 14.12 3.73 3.68
N THR A 257 13.88 2.49 4.10
CA THR A 257 14.87 1.40 4.09
C THR A 257 15.51 1.21 2.71
N ILE A 258 14.73 1.35 1.63
CA ILE A 258 15.23 1.23 0.25
C ILE A 258 16.32 2.25 -0.09
N ALA A 259 16.34 3.42 0.55
CA ALA A 259 17.36 4.43 0.31
C ALA A 259 18.76 3.97 0.73
N PHE A 260 18.85 3.12 1.77
CA PHE A 260 20.12 2.52 2.19
C PHE A 260 20.63 1.51 1.17
N VAL A 261 19.72 0.71 0.59
CA VAL A 261 20.05 -0.25 -0.47
C VAL A 261 20.68 0.47 -1.68
N GLU A 262 20.08 1.57 -2.12
CA GLU A 262 20.62 2.37 -3.21
C GLU A 262 21.98 3.00 -2.86
N TYR A 263 22.19 3.36 -1.60
CA TYR A 263 23.44 3.93 -1.12
C TYR A 263 24.57 2.88 -1.12
N GLU A 264 24.28 1.66 -0.64
CA GLU A 264 25.21 0.53 -0.69
C GLU A 264 25.58 0.12 -2.12
N GLN A 265 24.60 0.07 -3.03
CA GLN A 265 24.84 -0.28 -4.44
C GLN A 265 25.83 0.68 -5.13
N ARG A 266 26.00 1.87 -4.57
CA ARG A 266 27.00 2.86 -5.02
C ARG A 266 28.34 2.72 -4.30
N GLY A 267 28.55 1.66 -3.55
CA GLY A 267 29.79 1.34 -2.85
C GLY A 267 29.99 2.03 -1.51
N ALA A 268 28.94 2.62 -0.94
CA ALA A 268 29.01 3.26 0.36
C ALA A 268 28.82 2.23 1.51
N SER A 269 29.53 2.40 2.61
CA SER A 269 29.37 1.58 3.80
C SER A 269 28.21 2.10 4.65
N ILE A 270 27.31 1.20 5.05
CA ILE A 270 26.23 1.45 6.01
C ILE A 270 26.35 0.55 7.25
N GLY A 271 27.47 -0.16 7.39
CA GLY A 271 27.67 -1.13 8.47
C GLY A 271 27.58 -0.55 9.89
N GLU A 272 27.75 0.74 10.05
CA GLU A 272 27.57 1.47 11.31
C GLU A 272 26.15 2.00 11.56
N PHE A 273 25.26 1.94 10.58
CA PHE A 273 23.90 2.42 10.78
C PHE A 273 23.05 1.36 11.50
N ARG A 274 22.40 1.76 12.56
CA ARG A 274 21.57 0.88 13.39
C ARG A 274 20.13 1.34 13.38
N LYS A 275 19.24 0.37 13.30
CA LYS A 275 17.78 0.56 13.39
C LYS A 275 17.42 0.91 14.82
N MET A 276 16.47 1.83 15.00
CA MET A 276 15.83 2.07 16.28
C MET A 276 14.59 1.20 16.42
N THR A 277 14.43 0.62 17.60
CA THR A 277 13.32 -0.28 17.94
C THR A 277 12.22 0.43 18.73
N GLY A 278 11.22 -0.31 19.21
CA GLY A 278 10.10 0.19 20.04
C GLY A 278 8.78 0.13 19.31
N THR A 279 8.65 0.78 18.14
CA THR A 279 7.50 0.57 17.26
C THR A 279 7.95 -0.23 16.04
N ARG A 280 7.48 -1.47 15.93
CA ARG A 280 7.70 -2.27 14.72
C ARG A 280 6.68 -1.85 13.67
N THR A 281 7.12 -1.55 12.47
CA THR A 281 6.23 -1.23 11.36
C THR A 281 6.49 -2.16 10.19
N TRP A 282 5.45 -2.46 9.45
CA TRP A 282 5.61 -3.09 8.15
C TRP A 282 5.02 -2.21 7.05
N THR A 283 5.58 -2.35 5.88
CA THR A 283 5.14 -1.66 4.67
C THR A 283 5.26 -2.58 3.46
N GLN A 284 4.45 -2.35 2.46
CA GLN A 284 4.69 -2.88 1.12
C GLN A 284 5.58 -1.95 0.28
N GLY A 285 5.90 -0.78 0.80
CA GLY A 285 6.66 0.24 0.09
C GLY A 285 6.01 0.60 -1.24
N VAL A 286 6.72 0.33 -2.31
CA VAL A 286 6.22 0.52 -3.68
C VAL A 286 5.67 -0.77 -4.32
N GLY A 287 5.66 -1.89 -3.58
CA GLY A 287 5.20 -3.19 -4.06
C GLY A 287 3.68 -3.37 -3.94
N GLY A 288 2.92 -2.47 -4.55
CA GLY A 288 1.45 -2.54 -4.54
C GLY A 288 0.83 -2.18 -5.89
N ILE A 289 -0.46 -2.46 -6.00
CA ILE A 289 -1.29 -2.20 -7.19
C ILE A 289 -2.49 -1.36 -6.78
N GLN A 290 -2.76 -0.31 -7.55
CA GLN A 290 -3.87 0.61 -7.38
C GLN A 290 -4.47 0.92 -8.76
N ALA A 291 -5.68 0.41 -9.04
CA ALA A 291 -6.34 0.57 -10.33
C ALA A 291 -7.27 1.80 -10.33
N LEU A 292 -7.30 2.53 -11.43
CA LEU A 292 -8.13 3.71 -11.59
C LEU A 292 -9.50 3.35 -12.16
N ALA A 293 -10.54 4.03 -11.69
CA ALA A 293 -11.85 3.97 -12.30
C ALA A 293 -11.78 4.54 -13.73
N ASP A 294 -12.68 4.09 -14.61
CA ASP A 294 -12.76 4.53 -16.01
C ASP A 294 -11.40 4.48 -16.74
N ALA A 295 -10.58 3.48 -16.42
CA ALA A 295 -9.31 3.24 -17.08
C ALA A 295 -9.51 3.03 -18.60
N PRO A 296 -8.70 3.67 -19.47
CA PRO A 296 -8.88 3.54 -20.92
C PRO A 296 -8.63 2.10 -21.46
N HIS A 297 -7.84 1.30 -20.74
CA HIS A 297 -7.45 -0.05 -21.16
C HIS A 297 -7.71 -1.09 -20.03
N PRO A 298 -9.00 -1.35 -19.67
CA PRO A 298 -9.34 -2.15 -18.50
C PRO A 298 -8.96 -3.63 -18.64
N ASN A 299 -8.93 -4.19 -19.86
CA ASN A 299 -8.51 -5.57 -20.06
C ASN A 299 -6.98 -5.72 -20.02
N ALA A 300 -6.24 -4.78 -20.60
CA ALA A 300 -4.79 -4.74 -20.49
C ALA A 300 -4.35 -4.58 -19.03
N THR A 301 -5.09 -3.80 -18.22
CA THR A 301 -4.90 -3.71 -16.78
C THR A 301 -5.06 -5.06 -16.07
N LYS A 302 -6.13 -5.80 -16.36
CA LYS A 302 -6.35 -7.16 -15.80
C LYS A 302 -5.22 -8.11 -16.18
N VAL A 303 -4.81 -8.12 -17.45
CA VAL A 303 -3.71 -8.97 -17.92
C VAL A 303 -2.42 -8.63 -17.20
N PHE A 304 -2.09 -7.34 -17.05
CA PHE A 304 -0.88 -6.92 -16.37
C PHE A 304 -0.91 -7.27 -14.88
N VAL A 305 -2.03 -7.09 -14.18
CA VAL A 305 -2.18 -7.45 -12.76
C VAL A 305 -1.89 -8.93 -12.54
N ASN A 306 -2.53 -9.81 -13.33
CA ASN A 306 -2.31 -11.25 -13.22
C ASN A 306 -0.87 -11.65 -13.61
N TRP A 307 -0.30 -11.04 -14.64
CA TRP A 307 1.10 -11.24 -15.03
C TRP A 307 2.06 -10.81 -13.89
N LEU A 308 1.87 -9.61 -13.32
CA LEU A 308 2.74 -9.09 -12.27
C LEU A 308 2.73 -9.96 -11.00
N LEU A 309 1.58 -10.57 -10.69
CA LEU A 309 1.40 -11.44 -9.52
C LEU A 309 1.88 -12.88 -9.76
N SER A 310 2.17 -13.28 -10.99
CA SER A 310 2.65 -14.64 -11.29
C SER A 310 3.98 -14.95 -10.60
N ARG A 311 4.20 -16.22 -10.28
CA ARG A 311 5.37 -16.68 -9.50
C ARG A 311 6.68 -16.24 -10.11
N ASP A 312 6.87 -16.48 -11.40
CA ASP A 312 8.13 -16.20 -12.09
C ASP A 312 8.42 -14.70 -12.20
N VAL A 313 7.38 -13.89 -12.41
CA VAL A 313 7.49 -12.43 -12.44
C VAL A 313 7.80 -11.90 -11.04
N GLN A 314 7.09 -12.37 -10.01
CA GLN A 314 7.34 -11.97 -8.63
C GLN A 314 8.76 -12.33 -8.20
N LEU A 315 9.24 -13.54 -8.48
CA LEU A 315 10.59 -13.98 -8.14
C LEU A 315 11.65 -13.05 -8.78
N ARG A 316 11.49 -12.75 -10.06
CA ARG A 316 12.40 -11.89 -10.81
C ARG A 316 12.36 -10.44 -10.36
N VAL A 317 11.17 -9.88 -10.21
CA VAL A 317 10.97 -8.49 -9.77
C VAL A 317 11.53 -8.30 -8.36
N MET A 318 11.14 -9.16 -7.41
CA MET A 318 11.56 -9.03 -6.01
C MET A 318 13.09 -9.12 -5.88
N LYS A 319 13.73 -10.03 -6.64
CA LYS A 319 15.19 -10.14 -6.67
C LYS A 319 15.84 -8.85 -7.19
N ALA A 320 15.32 -8.28 -8.27
CA ALA A 320 15.89 -7.09 -8.89
C ALA A 320 15.76 -5.83 -8.00
N VAL A 321 14.64 -5.72 -7.28
CA VAL A 321 14.35 -4.56 -6.43
C VAL A 321 14.65 -4.79 -4.95
N ARG A 322 15.18 -5.97 -4.58
CA ARG A 322 15.56 -6.38 -3.21
C ARG A 322 14.40 -6.24 -2.20
N LEU A 323 13.22 -6.70 -2.59
CA LEU A 323 12.06 -6.77 -1.72
C LEU A 323 11.63 -8.22 -1.49
N ASN A 324 10.81 -8.46 -0.47
CA ASN A 324 10.21 -9.75 -0.19
C ASN A 324 8.79 -9.81 -0.74
N SER A 325 8.48 -10.91 -1.46
CA SER A 325 7.12 -11.18 -1.93
C SER A 325 6.22 -11.63 -0.78
N ARG A 326 4.92 -11.36 -0.90
CA ARG A 326 3.90 -11.96 -0.01
C ARG A 326 3.45 -13.35 -0.44
N ARG A 327 3.94 -13.86 -1.57
CA ARG A 327 3.68 -15.25 -1.98
C ARG A 327 4.50 -16.22 -1.11
N LYS A 328 3.85 -17.24 -0.55
CA LYS A 328 4.50 -18.27 0.29
C LYS A 328 5.37 -19.24 -0.52
N ASP A 329 5.12 -19.37 -1.82
CA ASP A 329 5.85 -20.25 -2.74
C ASP A 329 7.11 -19.61 -3.34
N ILE A 330 7.47 -18.41 -2.86
CA ILE A 330 8.69 -17.69 -3.23
C ILE A 330 9.57 -17.55 -1.98
N PRO A 331 10.87 -17.92 -2.05
CA PRO A 331 11.78 -17.71 -0.92
C PRO A 331 11.95 -16.22 -0.62
N LEU A 332 12.25 -15.92 0.64
CA LEU A 332 12.63 -14.57 1.04
C LEU A 332 13.87 -14.12 0.27
N ASN A 333 13.82 -12.94 -0.31
CA ASN A 333 14.94 -12.34 -1.03
C ASN A 333 15.89 -11.58 -0.09
N ASP A 334 15.35 -10.92 0.92
CA ASP A 334 16.11 -10.18 1.93
C ASP A 334 15.61 -10.55 3.33
N PRO A 335 16.30 -11.46 4.04
CA PRO A 335 15.92 -11.86 5.40
C PRO A 335 16.03 -10.73 6.44
N ASP A 336 16.91 -9.75 6.23
CA ASP A 336 17.19 -8.68 7.21
C ASP A 336 16.04 -7.69 7.37
N VAL A 337 15.15 -7.66 6.39
CA VAL A 337 13.92 -6.85 6.40
C VAL A 337 12.66 -7.70 6.36
N ALA A 338 12.77 -9.00 6.60
CA ALA A 338 11.62 -9.88 6.63
C ALA A 338 10.72 -9.58 7.83
N VAL A 339 9.42 -9.56 7.58
CA VAL A 339 8.40 -9.45 8.62
C VAL A 339 8.15 -10.85 9.19
N ASP A 340 8.10 -10.96 10.53
CA ASP A 340 7.65 -12.17 11.18
C ASP A 340 6.12 -12.27 11.09
N TYR A 341 5.64 -13.05 10.13
CA TYR A 341 4.21 -13.21 9.88
C TYR A 341 3.45 -13.88 11.04
N ALA A 342 4.14 -14.63 11.90
CA ALA A 342 3.53 -15.22 13.10
C ALA A 342 3.23 -14.18 14.18
N LYS A 343 3.84 -12.99 14.07
CA LYS A 343 3.72 -11.87 15.02
C LYS A 343 3.27 -10.58 14.34
N LEU A 344 2.48 -10.70 13.27
CA LEU A 344 2.06 -9.53 12.48
C LEU A 344 1.24 -8.53 13.29
N ASP A 345 0.56 -8.98 14.34
CA ASP A 345 -0.19 -8.16 15.31
C ASP A 345 0.70 -7.26 16.19
N GLU A 346 1.99 -7.61 16.35
CA GLU A 346 2.96 -6.75 17.04
C GLU A 346 3.42 -5.56 16.18
N TYR A 347 3.10 -5.57 14.89
CA TYR A 347 3.52 -4.53 13.96
C TYR A 347 2.39 -3.51 13.69
N VAL A 348 2.78 -2.30 13.38
CA VAL A 348 1.90 -1.28 12.82
C VAL A 348 1.98 -1.33 11.30
N GLY A 349 0.89 -1.67 10.65
CA GLY A 349 0.79 -1.67 9.19
C GLY A 349 0.64 -0.25 8.65
N GLY A 350 1.76 0.42 8.46
CA GLY A 350 1.80 1.86 8.23
C GLY A 350 1.01 2.36 7.02
N GLN A 351 0.84 1.52 5.99
CA GLN A 351 0.10 1.88 4.77
C GLN A 351 -1.37 1.43 4.77
N THR A 352 -1.86 0.83 5.86
CA THR A 352 -3.26 0.42 5.96
C THR A 352 -4.21 1.61 6.11
N GLU A 353 -5.44 1.45 5.65
CA GLU A 353 -6.49 2.48 5.82
C GLU A 353 -6.75 2.80 7.30
N PHE A 354 -6.64 1.81 8.17
CA PHE A 354 -6.72 1.99 9.63
C PHE A 354 -5.78 3.08 10.15
N MET A 355 -4.62 3.27 9.52
CA MET A 355 -3.63 4.25 9.96
C MET A 355 -3.91 5.69 9.48
N GLN A 356 -4.89 5.90 8.60
CA GLN A 356 -5.18 7.22 8.03
C GLN A 356 -5.52 8.30 9.06
N PRO A 357 -6.35 8.05 10.10
CA PRO A 357 -6.62 9.04 11.15
C PRO A 357 -5.34 9.49 11.88
N PHE A 358 -4.43 8.56 12.18
CA PHE A 358 -3.16 8.88 12.86
C PHE A 358 -2.22 9.68 11.96
N GLN A 359 -2.14 9.35 10.69
CA GLN A 359 -1.32 10.09 9.72
C GLN A 359 -1.87 11.50 9.50
N LYS A 360 -3.18 11.63 9.36
CA LYS A 360 -3.84 12.94 9.24
C LYS A 360 -3.55 13.81 10.45
N ARG A 361 -3.73 13.28 11.66
CA ARG A 361 -3.46 14.02 12.89
C ARG A 361 -1.99 14.40 13.03
N ALA A 362 -1.06 13.49 12.69
CA ALA A 362 0.37 13.81 12.66
C ALA A 362 0.69 14.94 11.68
N ALA A 363 0.10 14.92 10.47
CA ALA A 363 0.30 15.99 9.48
C ALA A 363 -0.23 17.35 9.96
N GLU A 364 -1.36 17.37 10.67
CA GLU A 364 -1.93 18.57 11.29
C GLU A 364 -0.98 19.12 12.34
N LEU A 365 -0.49 18.28 13.26
CA LEU A 365 0.49 18.66 14.28
C LEU A 365 1.76 19.28 13.69
N TYR A 366 2.29 18.65 12.63
CA TYR A 366 3.50 19.19 11.99
C TYR A 366 3.26 20.53 11.31
N ARG A 367 2.08 20.74 10.69
CA ARG A 367 1.72 22.06 10.12
C ARG A 367 1.53 23.13 11.22
N GLU A 368 0.97 22.74 12.36
CA GLU A 368 0.81 23.65 13.51
C GLU A 368 2.18 24.11 14.07
N ILE A 369 3.19 23.22 14.07
CA ILE A 369 4.45 23.43 14.78
C ILE A 369 5.56 23.95 13.84
N LEU A 370 5.58 23.49 12.59
CA LEU A 370 6.63 23.79 11.60
C LEU A 370 6.24 24.94 10.65
N GLN A 371 5.49 25.92 11.14
CA GLN A 371 5.09 27.11 10.36
C GLN A 371 6.29 27.88 9.83
#